data_b1d811b66cf023847fc22e53060122bd
#
_entry.id   b1d811b66cf023847fc22e53060122bd
#
_cell.length_a   1.000
_cell.length_b   1.000
_cell.length_c   1.000
_cell.angle_alpha   90.00
_cell.angle_beta   90.00
_cell.angle_gamma   90.00
#
_symmetry.space_group_name_H-M   'P 1'
#
loop_
_entity.id
_entity.type
_entity.pdbx_description
1 polymer ?
#
loop_
_entity_poly.entity_id
_entity_poly.type
_entity_poly.pdbx_seq_one_letter_code
_entity_poly.pdbx_strand_id
1 'polypeptide(L)'
;MGMIPDLETQKPYLDTNVGVGGYWNLPLTCYWLAQIHSALENQSVDGQACFPLVGTNGARNGEDVLRFLLAGASAVEMASAVLSDGTQVLSAAIKRVEDYLQSRDTQVSQLIGKAAKVKKFADMPNQEKPWKQFVQR
;
A
#
# COMPACT_ATOMS: atom_id res chain seq x y z
N MET A 1 -13.42 5.76 -7.22
CA MET A 1 -14.80 5.38 -7.62
C MET A 1 -14.72 4.57 -8.90
N GLY A 2 -15.55 3.55 -9.04
CA GLY A 2 -15.59 2.70 -10.23
C GLY A 2 -17.03 2.36 -10.62
N MET A 3 -17.20 1.98 -11.87
CA MET A 3 -18.47 1.53 -12.42
C MET A 3 -18.19 0.52 -13.53
N ILE A 4 -18.99 -0.54 -13.62
CA ILE A 4 -18.96 -1.52 -14.70
C ILE A 4 -20.30 -1.43 -15.44
N PRO A 5 -20.31 -1.23 -16.76
CA PRO A 5 -21.54 -1.35 -17.56
C PRO A 5 -22.02 -2.81 -17.61
N ASP A 6 -23.29 -3.00 -17.37
CA ASP A 6 -23.99 -4.26 -17.64
C ASP A 6 -24.35 -4.33 -19.12
N LEU A 7 -24.02 -5.45 -19.78
CA LEU A 7 -24.18 -5.57 -21.23
C LEU A 7 -25.65 -5.80 -21.65
N GLU A 8 -26.43 -6.44 -20.79
CA GLU A 8 -27.84 -6.78 -21.07
C GLU A 8 -28.75 -5.55 -20.89
N THR A 9 -28.55 -4.85 -19.76
CA THR A 9 -29.38 -3.69 -19.43
C THR A 9 -28.85 -2.39 -20.03
N GLN A 10 -27.58 -2.38 -20.48
CA GLN A 10 -26.86 -1.18 -20.98
C GLN A 10 -26.82 -0.03 -19.97
N LYS A 11 -26.81 -0.36 -18.68
CA LYS A 11 -26.76 0.56 -17.56
C LYS A 11 -25.59 0.21 -16.63
N PRO A 12 -25.22 1.07 -15.67
CA PRO A 12 -24.29 0.68 -14.61
C PRO A 12 -24.82 -0.55 -13.85
N TYR A 13 -23.99 -1.58 -13.62
CA TYR A 13 -24.38 -2.85 -13.00
C TYR A 13 -25.06 -2.66 -11.65
N LEU A 14 -24.65 -1.69 -10.85
CA LEU A 14 -25.26 -1.34 -9.57
C LEU A 14 -26.10 -0.04 -9.64
N ASP A 15 -26.47 0.38 -10.83
CA ASP A 15 -27.19 1.63 -11.11
C ASP A 15 -26.49 2.90 -10.58
N THR A 16 -25.22 2.76 -10.12
CA THR A 16 -24.41 3.84 -9.53
C THR A 16 -22.91 3.55 -9.67
N ASN A 17 -22.10 4.52 -9.31
CA ASN A 17 -20.67 4.32 -9.07
C ASN A 17 -20.44 3.93 -7.60
N VAL A 18 -19.42 3.11 -7.35
CA VAL A 18 -19.09 2.59 -6.01
C VAL A 18 -17.61 2.76 -5.71
N GLY A 19 -17.25 2.64 -4.44
CA GLY A 19 -15.85 2.52 -4.03
C GLY A 19 -15.24 1.24 -4.61
N VAL A 20 -14.01 1.35 -5.13
CA VAL A 20 -13.25 0.20 -5.65
C VAL A 20 -12.23 -0.21 -4.61
N GLY A 21 -12.44 -1.36 -3.99
CA GLY A 21 -11.52 -1.97 -3.03
C GLY A 21 -10.84 -3.21 -3.61
N GLY A 22 -9.81 -3.68 -2.92
CA GLY A 22 -9.15 -4.93 -3.26
C GLY A 22 -7.63 -4.81 -3.45
N TYR A 23 -6.96 -5.95 -3.50
CA TYR A 23 -5.50 -6.05 -3.49
C TYR A 23 -4.81 -5.40 -4.70
N TRP A 24 -5.48 -5.24 -5.82
CA TRP A 24 -4.94 -4.52 -7.00
C TRP A 24 -4.64 -3.05 -6.73
N ASN A 25 -5.21 -2.47 -5.67
CA ASN A 25 -4.91 -1.10 -5.25
C ASN A 25 -3.62 -0.99 -4.43
N LEU A 26 -3.04 -2.10 -3.97
CA LEU A 26 -1.82 -2.10 -3.15
C LEU A 26 -0.71 -1.18 -3.70
N PRO A 27 -0.29 -1.28 -4.98
CA PRO A 27 0.78 -0.43 -5.50
C PRO A 27 0.40 1.05 -5.55
N LEU A 28 -0.87 1.37 -5.81
CA LEU A 28 -1.36 2.76 -5.82
C LEU A 28 -1.38 3.32 -4.40
N THR A 29 -1.87 2.55 -3.42
CA THR A 29 -1.89 2.95 -2.02
C THR A 29 -0.47 3.15 -1.49
N CYS A 30 0.46 2.23 -1.77
CA CYS A 30 1.87 2.38 -1.40
C CYS A 30 2.48 3.66 -1.99
N TYR A 31 2.20 3.95 -3.27
CA TYR A 31 2.67 5.17 -3.91
C TYR A 31 2.14 6.43 -3.22
N TRP A 32 0.84 6.50 -2.93
CA TRP A 32 0.25 7.65 -2.26
C TRP A 32 0.76 7.81 -0.83
N LEU A 33 0.88 6.72 -0.07
CA LEU A 33 1.48 6.74 1.27
C LEU A 33 2.90 7.31 1.22
N ALA A 34 3.73 6.86 0.28
CA ALA A 34 5.10 7.33 0.15
C ALA A 34 5.18 8.82 -0.21
N GLN A 35 4.30 9.31 -1.09
CA GLN A 35 4.23 10.73 -1.45
C GLN A 35 3.81 11.59 -0.26
N ILE A 36 2.75 11.19 0.46
CA ILE A 36 2.24 11.92 1.63
C ILE A 36 3.27 11.91 2.76
N HIS A 37 3.86 10.75 3.07
CA HIS A 37 4.90 10.61 4.09
C HIS A 37 6.08 11.54 3.82
N SER A 38 6.61 11.52 2.58
CA SER A 38 7.72 12.40 2.19
C SER A 38 7.35 13.88 2.25
N ALA A 39 6.12 14.26 1.90
CA ALA A 39 5.64 15.62 2.00
C ALA A 39 5.55 16.09 3.46
N LEU A 40 5.05 15.22 4.36
CA LEU A 40 4.95 15.51 5.79
C LEU A 40 6.34 15.59 6.47
N GLU A 41 7.28 14.72 6.10
CA GLU A 41 8.67 14.82 6.59
C GLU A 41 9.30 16.18 6.26
N ASN A 42 9.05 16.67 5.05
CA ASN A 42 9.58 17.98 4.62
C ASN A 42 8.92 19.17 5.33
N GLN A 43 7.76 18.98 5.96
CA GLN A 43 7.04 20.01 6.73
C GLN A 43 7.24 19.86 8.24
N SER A 44 7.99 18.87 8.70
CA SER A 44 8.22 18.65 10.12
C SER A 44 9.04 19.82 10.70
N VAL A 45 8.52 20.44 11.75
CA VAL A 45 9.23 21.41 12.58
C VAL A 45 9.81 20.65 13.77
N ASP A 46 11.10 20.85 14.05
CA ASP A 46 11.82 20.22 15.17
C ASP A 46 11.92 18.68 15.12
N GLY A 47 11.84 18.07 13.94
CA GLY A 47 12.02 16.60 13.78
C GLY A 47 10.86 15.76 14.27
N GLN A 48 9.74 16.36 14.65
CA GLN A 48 8.50 15.62 14.96
C GLN A 48 7.72 15.33 13.69
N ALA A 49 7.45 14.05 13.42
CA ALA A 49 6.53 13.64 12.36
C ALA A 49 5.15 14.25 12.61
N CYS A 50 4.65 15.05 11.67
CA CYS A 50 3.42 15.83 11.86
C CYS A 50 2.18 14.97 12.13
N PHE A 51 1.98 13.86 11.38
CA PHE A 51 0.79 13.02 11.51
C PHE A 51 1.09 11.56 11.20
N PRO A 52 0.55 10.60 12.01
CA PRO A 52 0.54 9.20 11.64
C PRO A 52 -0.41 8.95 10.45
N LEU A 53 0.03 8.16 9.48
CA LEU A 53 -0.78 7.76 8.33
C LEU A 53 -1.40 6.38 8.56
N VAL A 54 -2.65 6.22 8.17
CA VAL A 54 -3.33 4.93 8.12
C VAL A 54 -3.37 4.44 6.67
N GLY A 55 -2.75 3.29 6.40
CA GLY A 55 -2.81 2.64 5.10
C GLY A 55 -4.10 1.82 4.99
N THR A 56 -4.92 2.11 3.99
CA THR A 56 -6.14 1.35 3.70
C THR A 56 -6.23 1.03 2.21
N ASN A 57 -7.00 0.00 1.87
CA ASN A 57 -7.25 -0.44 0.49
C ASN A 57 -6.03 -1.07 -0.19
N GLY A 58 -5.99 -2.39 -0.16
CA GLY A 58 -4.99 -3.19 -0.88
C GLY A 58 -4.27 -4.24 -0.03
N ALA A 59 -4.20 -4.09 1.29
CA ALA A 59 -3.58 -5.07 2.15
C ALA A 59 -4.44 -6.34 2.25
N ARG A 60 -3.80 -7.50 2.04
CA ARG A 60 -4.41 -8.82 2.03
C ARG A 60 -3.79 -9.76 3.07
N ASN A 61 -2.54 -9.54 3.39
CA ASN A 61 -1.72 -10.38 4.27
C ASN A 61 -0.64 -9.56 4.98
N GLY A 62 0.21 -10.20 5.78
CA GLY A 62 1.26 -9.53 6.54
C GLY A 62 2.36 -8.91 5.68
N GLU A 63 2.65 -9.46 4.49
CA GLU A 63 3.57 -8.84 3.54
C GLU A 63 3.05 -7.50 3.03
N ASP A 64 1.75 -7.40 2.77
CA ASP A 64 1.14 -6.15 2.31
C ASP A 64 1.11 -5.11 3.45
N VAL A 65 0.89 -5.57 4.70
CA VAL A 65 1.04 -4.70 5.89
C VAL A 65 2.45 -4.14 5.97
N LEU A 66 3.49 -4.99 5.83
CA LEU A 66 4.89 -4.56 5.83
C LEU A 66 5.19 -3.56 4.69
N ARG A 67 4.60 -3.76 3.50
CA ARG A 67 4.75 -2.80 2.38
C ARG A 67 4.15 -1.45 2.71
N PHE A 68 2.99 -1.42 3.37
CA PHE A 68 2.39 -0.15 3.80
C PHE A 68 3.22 0.56 4.87
N LEU A 69 3.76 -0.18 5.85
CA LEU A 69 4.68 0.39 6.84
C LEU A 69 5.92 0.99 6.15
N LEU A 70 6.56 0.24 5.25
CA LEU A 70 7.72 0.72 4.50
C LEU A 70 7.39 1.93 3.62
N ALA A 71 6.16 2.06 3.13
CA ALA A 71 5.70 3.21 2.37
C ALA A 71 5.34 4.42 3.24
N GLY A 72 5.26 4.27 4.57
CA GLY A 72 5.02 5.40 5.49
C GLY A 72 3.76 5.31 6.35
N ALA A 73 2.99 4.23 6.25
CA ALA A 73 1.85 4.02 7.15
C ALA A 73 2.33 3.69 8.57
N SER A 74 1.63 4.19 9.57
CA SER A 74 1.81 3.85 10.99
C SER A 74 0.80 2.80 11.47
N ALA A 75 -0.30 2.64 10.75
CA ALA A 75 -1.31 1.62 10.98
C ALA A 75 -1.90 1.16 9.64
N VAL A 76 -2.53 -0.03 9.61
CA VAL A 76 -3.10 -0.61 8.38
C VAL A 76 -4.50 -1.15 8.65
N GLU A 77 -5.44 -0.84 7.74
CA GLU A 77 -6.78 -1.41 7.72
C GLU A 77 -6.90 -2.49 6.64
N MET A 78 -7.58 -3.59 6.97
CA MET A 78 -7.71 -4.78 6.11
C MET A 78 -9.17 -5.19 5.92
N ALA A 79 -10.03 -4.28 5.43
CA ALA A 79 -11.46 -4.54 5.30
C ALA A 79 -11.76 -5.65 4.27
N SER A 80 -11.28 -5.51 3.02
CA SER A 80 -11.56 -6.48 1.96
C SER A 80 -11.06 -7.89 2.27
N ALA A 81 -9.88 -8.02 2.89
CA ALA A 81 -9.33 -9.30 3.28
C ALA A 81 -10.18 -9.99 4.35
N VAL A 82 -10.65 -9.22 5.35
CA VAL A 82 -11.53 -9.75 6.40
C VAL A 82 -12.89 -10.18 5.84
N LEU A 83 -13.45 -9.40 4.90
CA LEU A 83 -14.71 -9.75 4.25
C LEU A 83 -14.61 -11.01 3.40
N SER A 84 -13.48 -11.24 2.72
CA SER A 84 -13.27 -12.41 1.86
C SER A 84 -12.88 -13.66 2.64
N ASP A 85 -11.97 -13.53 3.59
CA ASP A 85 -11.26 -14.67 4.20
C ASP A 85 -11.54 -14.81 5.71
N GLY A 86 -12.34 -13.91 6.29
CA GLY A 86 -12.65 -13.90 7.72
C GLY A 86 -11.58 -13.25 8.59
N THR A 87 -11.87 -13.15 9.90
CA THR A 87 -11.01 -12.43 10.87
C THR A 87 -9.66 -13.09 11.13
N GLN A 88 -9.51 -14.39 10.83
CA GLN A 88 -8.24 -15.12 10.99
C GLN A 88 -7.09 -14.52 10.19
N VAL A 89 -7.38 -13.79 9.11
CA VAL A 89 -6.37 -13.09 8.31
C VAL A 89 -5.61 -12.05 9.14
N LEU A 90 -6.24 -11.45 10.14
CA LEU A 90 -5.60 -10.46 11.01
C LEU A 90 -4.52 -11.10 11.89
N SER A 91 -4.85 -12.22 12.54
CA SER A 91 -3.88 -12.95 13.37
C SER A 91 -2.71 -13.48 12.53
N ALA A 92 -2.99 -13.99 11.34
CA ALA A 92 -1.94 -14.43 10.42
C ALA A 92 -1.05 -13.28 9.95
N ALA A 93 -1.64 -12.10 9.68
CA ALA A 93 -0.89 -10.91 9.29
C ALA A 93 0.00 -10.40 10.44
N ILE A 94 -0.51 -10.33 11.67
CA ILE A 94 0.25 -9.95 12.86
C ILE A 94 1.45 -10.88 13.04
N LYS A 95 1.21 -12.20 13.05
CA LYS A 95 2.27 -13.17 13.17
C LYS A 95 3.35 -13.01 12.11
N ARG A 96 2.95 -12.79 10.85
CA ARG A 96 3.90 -12.58 9.74
C ARG A 96 4.73 -11.32 9.92
N VAL A 97 4.15 -10.24 10.44
CA VAL A 97 4.87 -9.01 10.78
C VAL A 97 5.86 -9.26 11.91
N GLU A 98 5.46 -9.94 12.97
CA GLU A 98 6.34 -10.31 14.09
C GLU A 98 7.53 -11.15 13.62
N ASP A 99 7.28 -12.20 12.82
CA ASP A 99 8.34 -13.06 12.27
C ASP A 99 9.34 -12.25 11.42
N TYR A 100 8.85 -11.29 10.64
CA TYR A 100 9.71 -10.40 9.85
C TYR A 100 10.57 -9.50 10.74
N LEU A 101 9.98 -8.88 11.76
CA LEU A 101 10.70 -8.00 12.69
C LEU A 101 11.79 -8.77 13.45
N GLN A 102 11.47 -9.96 13.94
CA GLN A 102 12.44 -10.84 14.62
C GLN A 102 13.58 -11.24 13.68
N SER A 103 13.29 -11.66 12.45
CA SER A 103 14.31 -12.09 11.49
C SER A 103 15.27 -10.99 11.06
N ARG A 104 14.89 -9.72 11.26
CA ARG A 104 15.66 -8.53 10.89
C ARG A 104 16.21 -7.75 12.08
N ASP A 105 15.97 -8.23 13.31
CA ASP A 105 16.32 -7.54 14.55
C ASP A 105 15.92 -6.02 14.48
N THR A 106 14.64 -5.78 14.15
CA THR A 106 14.11 -4.43 13.91
C THR A 106 12.75 -4.23 14.57
N GLN A 107 12.28 -2.99 14.59
CA GLN A 107 10.99 -2.60 15.16
C GLN A 107 10.12 -1.89 14.12
N VAL A 108 8.80 -1.87 14.33
CA VAL A 108 7.84 -1.20 13.45
C VAL A 108 8.22 0.25 13.17
N SER A 109 8.60 1.00 14.21
CA SER A 109 8.99 2.41 14.09
C SER A 109 10.17 2.65 13.15
N GLN A 110 11.06 1.66 13.01
CA GLN A 110 12.21 1.72 12.12
C GLN A 110 11.86 1.38 10.66
N LEU A 111 10.68 0.81 10.41
CA LEU A 111 10.21 0.48 9.05
C LEU A 111 9.44 1.63 8.42
N ILE A 112 8.75 2.44 9.23
CA ILE A 112 7.85 3.48 8.73
C ILE A 112 8.61 4.44 7.81
N GLY A 113 8.15 4.51 6.55
CA GLY A 113 8.69 5.40 5.54
C GLY A 113 10.06 5.01 4.96
N LYS A 114 10.65 3.89 5.37
CA LYS A 114 12.00 3.48 4.92
C LYS A 114 12.11 3.33 3.40
N ALA A 115 10.99 3.05 2.70
CA ALA A 115 10.91 2.97 1.26
C ALA A 115 10.12 4.13 0.63
N ALA A 116 9.84 5.20 1.37
CA ALA A 116 9.01 6.31 0.87
C ALA A 116 9.71 7.22 -0.14
N LYS A 117 11.04 7.21 -0.20
CA LYS A 117 11.79 8.05 -1.17
C LYS A 117 11.76 7.43 -2.56
N VAL A 118 10.81 7.87 -3.38
CA VAL A 118 10.58 7.36 -4.73
C VAL A 118 11.24 8.28 -5.76
N LYS A 119 12.11 7.73 -6.60
CA LYS A 119 12.64 8.45 -7.77
C LYS A 119 11.57 8.52 -8.86
N LYS A 120 11.48 9.65 -9.57
CA LYS A 120 10.62 9.75 -10.74
C LYS A 120 11.13 8.81 -11.85
N PHE A 121 10.22 8.12 -12.53
CA PHE A 121 10.57 7.21 -13.61
C PHE A 121 11.38 7.91 -14.73
N ALA A 122 11.07 9.18 -15.02
CA ALA A 122 11.77 9.98 -16.00
C ALA A 122 13.25 10.21 -15.64
N ASP A 123 13.57 10.25 -14.35
CA ASP A 123 14.92 10.53 -13.85
C ASP A 123 15.78 9.25 -13.74
N MET A 124 15.19 8.07 -14.05
CA MET A 124 15.94 6.81 -14.03
C MET A 124 16.76 6.65 -15.32
N PRO A 125 18.04 6.22 -15.21
CA PRO A 125 18.85 5.86 -16.37
C PRO A 125 18.15 4.81 -17.23
N ASN A 126 18.21 4.95 -18.56
CA ASN A 126 17.53 4.03 -19.48
C ASN A 126 17.94 2.56 -19.32
N GLN A 127 19.18 2.31 -18.85
CA GLN A 127 19.71 0.97 -18.62
C GLN A 127 19.13 0.29 -17.38
N GLU A 128 18.65 1.08 -16.40
CA GLU A 128 18.15 0.58 -15.11
C GLU A 128 16.62 0.48 -15.04
N LYS A 129 15.91 0.78 -16.15
CA LYS A 129 14.43 0.72 -16.14
C LYS A 129 13.96 -0.73 -15.99
N PRO A 130 13.36 -1.09 -14.84
CA PRO A 130 13.13 -2.50 -14.50
C PRO A 130 12.15 -3.21 -15.45
N TRP A 131 11.25 -2.46 -16.11
CA TRP A 131 10.27 -3.03 -17.04
C TRP A 131 10.91 -3.64 -18.30
N LYS A 132 12.12 -3.20 -18.70
CA LYS A 132 12.78 -3.71 -19.90
C LYS A 132 13.09 -5.20 -19.79
N GLN A 133 13.36 -5.73 -18.60
CA GLN A 133 13.59 -7.15 -18.39
C GLN A 133 12.32 -8.01 -18.62
N PHE A 134 11.12 -7.40 -18.56
CA PHE A 134 9.85 -8.09 -18.79
C PHE A 134 9.34 -7.99 -20.21
N VAL A 135 9.93 -7.13 -21.04
CA VAL A 135 9.50 -6.87 -22.43
C VAL A 135 10.38 -7.60 -23.45
N GLN A 136 11.55 -8.10 -23.05
CA GLN A 136 12.39 -8.94 -23.90
C GLN A 136 11.79 -10.37 -23.93
N ARG A 137 10.88 -10.60 -24.88
CA ARG A 137 10.48 -11.90 -25.36
C ARG A 137 10.84 -12.02 -26.82
#